data_1dc3bc6a4cf9b9037095fadcfc43911f
#
_entry.id   1dc3bc6a4cf9b9037095fadcfc43911f
#
_cell.length_a   1.000
_cell.length_b   1.000
_cell.length_c   1.000
_cell.angle_alpha   90.00
_cell.angle_beta   90.00
_cell.angle_gamma   90.00
#
_symmetry.space_group_name_H-M   'P 1'
#
loop_
_entity.id
_entity.type
_entity.pdbx_description
1 polymer ?
#
loop_
_entity_poly.entity_id
_entity_poly.type
_entity_poly.pdbx_seq_one_letter_code
_entity_poly.pdbx_strand_id
1 'polypeptide(L)'
;MISMTLKNAYTGTVLQIYDNRYGKPYSSSDWRSEYVGKDGLFLYYASDTAPGKGYVFFFTARPSGKYLRTARGVVDIDGDEIIVTTKNSRYHFKMDDSLFSDTVIEYLIRNAELYFGSKMR
;
A
#
# COMPACT_ATOMS: atom_id res chain seq x y z
N MET A 1 18.34 15.07 -0.53
CA MET A 1 17.34 14.18 0.11
C MET A 1 16.01 14.32 -0.61
N ILE A 2 15.39 13.20 -0.99
CA ILE A 2 14.09 13.24 -1.64
C ILE A 2 13.02 13.26 -0.57
N SER A 3 12.20 14.29 -0.58
CA SER A 3 11.08 14.43 0.36
C SER A 3 9.87 13.69 -0.17
N MET A 4 9.21 12.92 0.69
CA MET A 4 7.99 12.19 0.38
C MET A 4 6.85 12.75 1.21
N THR A 5 5.74 13.04 0.54
CA THR A 5 4.56 13.63 1.17
C THR A 5 3.37 12.70 0.99
N LEU A 6 2.59 12.52 2.05
CA LEU A 6 1.33 11.78 1.97
C LEU A 6 0.39 12.52 1.01
N LYS A 7 0.02 11.85 -0.08
CA LYS A 7 -0.90 12.42 -1.09
C LYS A 7 -2.33 12.01 -0.83
N ASN A 8 -2.54 10.75 -0.48
CA ASN A 8 -3.89 10.24 -0.33
C ASN A 8 -3.95 9.00 0.56
N ALA A 9 -5.13 8.79 1.11
CA ALA A 9 -5.45 7.58 1.85
C ALA A 9 -6.66 6.92 1.17
N TYR A 10 -6.55 5.62 0.92
CA TYR A 10 -7.58 4.83 0.26
C TYR A 10 -7.86 3.59 1.07
N THR A 11 -9.09 3.07 0.97
CA THR A 11 -9.40 1.71 1.43
C THR A 11 -9.51 0.79 0.23
N GLY A 12 -9.19 -0.48 0.42
CA GLY A 12 -9.25 -1.43 -0.68
C GLY A 12 -8.62 -2.76 -0.36
N THR A 13 -8.28 -3.49 -1.42
CA THR A 13 -7.82 -4.88 -1.34
C THR A 13 -6.51 -5.03 -2.12
N VAL A 14 -5.61 -5.86 -1.61
CA VAL A 14 -4.43 -6.29 -2.36
C VAL A 14 -4.85 -7.37 -3.34
N LEU A 15 -4.82 -7.07 -4.64
CA LEU A 15 -5.23 -8.02 -5.66
C LEU A 15 -4.15 -9.06 -5.93
N GLN A 16 -2.91 -8.62 -6.13
CA GLN A 16 -1.79 -9.51 -6.42
C GLN A 16 -0.47 -8.79 -6.22
N ILE A 17 0.58 -9.57 -5.96
CA ILE A 17 1.95 -9.07 -5.86
C ILE A 17 2.84 -9.99 -6.71
N TYR A 18 3.52 -9.38 -7.70
CA TYR A 18 4.36 -10.10 -8.66
C TYR A 18 5.84 -9.90 -8.35
N ASP A 19 6.60 -10.95 -8.58
CA ASP A 19 8.06 -10.90 -8.61
C ASP A 19 8.49 -10.52 -10.03
N ASN A 20 8.99 -9.30 -10.21
CA ASN A 20 9.38 -8.80 -11.53
C ASN A 20 10.54 -9.54 -12.14
N ARG A 21 11.34 -10.22 -11.33
CA ARG A 21 12.48 -11.01 -11.84
C ARG A 21 12.03 -12.18 -12.70
N TYR A 22 10.85 -12.72 -12.42
CA TYR A 22 10.32 -13.89 -13.09
C TYR A 22 8.97 -13.66 -13.77
N GLY A 23 8.35 -12.48 -13.57
CA GLY A 23 7.05 -12.16 -14.13
C GLY A 23 5.90 -13.00 -13.57
N LYS A 24 6.05 -13.53 -12.37
CA LYS A 24 5.09 -14.42 -11.70
C LYS A 24 4.72 -13.89 -10.33
N PRO A 25 3.52 -14.24 -9.82
CA PRO A 25 3.21 -13.96 -8.42
C PRO A 25 4.26 -14.57 -7.49
N TYR A 26 4.49 -13.91 -6.37
CA TYR A 26 5.34 -14.51 -5.33
C TYR A 26 4.72 -15.82 -4.85
N SER A 27 5.59 -16.78 -4.51
CA SER A 27 5.14 -18.08 -4.02
C SER A 27 4.46 -17.94 -2.65
N SER A 28 3.67 -18.95 -2.28
CA SER A 28 2.97 -18.98 -0.99
C SER A 28 3.93 -18.99 0.21
N SER A 29 5.19 -19.34 0.00
CA SER A 29 6.21 -19.29 1.05
C SER A 29 6.84 -17.91 1.24
N ASP A 30 6.60 -16.98 0.33
CA ASP A 30 7.09 -15.61 0.45
C ASP A 30 6.13 -14.80 1.34
N TRP A 31 6.69 -13.99 2.24
CA TRP A 31 5.90 -13.21 3.19
C TRP A 31 4.91 -12.23 2.51
N ARG A 32 5.24 -11.76 1.30
CA ARG A 32 4.37 -10.85 0.57
C ARG A 32 3.06 -11.49 0.19
N SER A 33 3.06 -12.81 -0.06
CA SER A 33 1.86 -13.53 -0.45
C SER A 33 0.78 -13.54 0.63
N GLU A 34 1.15 -13.32 1.89
CA GLU A 34 0.18 -13.21 2.99
C GLU A 34 -0.78 -12.04 2.81
N TYR A 35 -0.36 -11.00 2.11
CA TYR A 35 -1.16 -9.80 1.94
C TYR A 35 -2.13 -9.87 0.77
N VAL A 36 -1.93 -10.82 -0.14
CA VAL A 36 -2.84 -10.99 -1.29
C VAL A 36 -4.23 -11.37 -0.81
N GLY A 37 -5.24 -10.63 -1.26
CA GLY A 37 -6.63 -10.82 -0.86
C GLY A 37 -7.03 -10.11 0.42
N LYS A 38 -6.10 -9.43 1.09
CA LYS A 38 -6.40 -8.70 2.34
C LYS A 38 -6.96 -7.33 2.04
N ASP A 39 -7.93 -6.93 2.87
CA ASP A 39 -8.52 -5.60 2.84
C ASP A 39 -7.87 -4.71 3.89
N GLY A 40 -7.79 -3.42 3.61
CA GLY A 40 -7.22 -2.48 4.56
C GLY A 40 -7.12 -1.06 4.04
N LEU A 41 -6.20 -0.31 4.64
CA LEU A 41 -5.94 1.09 4.36
C LEU A 41 -4.64 1.22 3.58
N PHE A 42 -4.69 1.94 2.45
CA PHE A 42 -3.52 2.28 1.64
C PHE A 42 -3.18 3.75 1.84
N LEU A 43 -1.93 4.03 2.18
CA LEU A 43 -1.40 5.39 2.27
C LEU A 43 -0.39 5.59 1.13
N TYR A 44 -0.70 6.51 0.22
CA TYR A 44 0.17 6.82 -0.91
C TYR A 44 1.05 8.02 -0.59
N TYR A 45 2.36 7.80 -0.61
CA TYR A 45 3.38 8.82 -0.45
C TYR A 45 4.05 9.07 -1.78
N ALA A 46 4.07 10.32 -2.22
CA ALA A 46 4.68 10.71 -3.47
C ALA A 46 5.88 11.61 -3.26
N SER A 47 6.84 11.54 -4.19
CA SER A 47 7.98 12.46 -4.22
C SER A 47 7.51 13.86 -4.58
N ASP A 48 8.02 14.87 -3.88
CA ASP A 48 7.73 16.27 -4.17
C ASP A 48 8.43 16.76 -5.43
N THR A 49 9.46 16.04 -5.89
CA THR A 49 10.31 16.49 -7.01
C THR A 49 10.25 15.57 -8.22
N ALA A 50 9.71 14.37 -8.10
CA ALA A 50 9.66 13.39 -9.18
C ALA A 50 8.22 12.86 -9.33
N PRO A 51 7.38 13.49 -10.17
CA PRO A 51 5.99 13.07 -10.34
C PRO A 51 5.87 11.59 -10.71
N GLY A 52 4.88 10.91 -10.14
CA GLY A 52 4.67 9.48 -10.35
C GLY A 52 5.60 8.56 -9.58
N LYS A 53 6.56 9.11 -8.86
CA LYS A 53 7.47 8.32 -8.02
C LYS A 53 7.00 8.35 -6.58
N GLY A 54 7.04 7.21 -5.91
CA GLY A 54 6.62 7.14 -4.53
C GLY A 54 6.55 5.71 -4.01
N TYR A 55 5.81 5.53 -2.96
CA TYR A 55 5.54 4.21 -2.38
C TYR A 55 4.17 4.18 -1.71
N VAL A 56 3.70 2.98 -1.45
CA VAL A 56 2.42 2.75 -0.78
C VAL A 56 2.67 1.97 0.51
N PHE A 57 2.00 2.41 1.55
CA PHE A 57 1.96 1.74 2.84
C PHE A 57 0.58 1.11 3.00
N PHE A 58 0.51 -0.19 3.22
CA PHE A 58 -0.74 -0.90 3.39
C PHE A 58 -0.85 -1.45 4.81
N PHE A 59 -1.95 -1.11 5.49
CA PHE A 59 -2.28 -1.65 6.81
C PHE A 59 -3.48 -2.56 6.70
N THR A 60 -3.34 -3.80 7.17
CA THR A 60 -4.44 -4.75 7.14
C THR A 60 -5.52 -4.37 8.14
N ALA A 61 -6.77 -4.53 7.72
CA ALA A 61 -7.90 -4.38 8.64
C ALA A 61 -8.00 -5.58 9.58
N ARG A 62 -7.67 -6.76 9.08
CA ARG A 62 -7.72 -8.01 9.84
C ARG A 62 -6.60 -8.96 9.40
N PRO A 63 -5.76 -9.45 10.32
CA PRO A 63 -5.63 -8.97 11.69
C PRO A 63 -5.05 -7.56 11.70
N SER A 64 -5.51 -6.72 12.61
CA SER A 64 -5.03 -5.35 12.68
C SER A 64 -3.56 -5.33 13.12
N GLY A 65 -2.84 -4.30 12.67
CA GLY A 65 -1.45 -4.09 13.03
C GLY A 65 -0.43 -4.69 12.09
N LYS A 66 -0.83 -5.53 11.14
CA LYS A 66 0.08 -5.98 10.07
C LYS A 66 0.16 -4.93 8.98
N TYR A 67 1.34 -4.76 8.42
CA TYR A 67 1.54 -3.78 7.37
C TYR A 67 2.51 -4.28 6.31
N LEU A 68 2.37 -3.72 5.11
CA LEU A 68 3.24 -3.92 3.98
C LEU A 68 3.65 -2.55 3.45
N ARG A 69 4.94 -2.31 3.29
CA ARG A 69 5.42 -1.11 2.61
C ARG A 69 6.10 -1.52 1.31
N THR A 70 5.68 -0.92 0.19
CA THR A 70 6.40 -1.12 -1.07
C THR A 70 7.73 -0.36 -1.02
N ALA A 71 8.71 -0.82 -1.78
CA ALA A 71 9.87 0.00 -2.05
C ALA A 71 9.45 1.21 -2.90
N ARG A 72 10.33 2.20 -3.04
CA ARG A 72 10.09 3.32 -3.95
C ARG A 72 10.05 2.83 -5.38
N GLY A 73 9.12 3.36 -6.14
CA GLY A 73 8.95 2.99 -7.53
C GLY A 73 7.99 3.93 -8.24
N VAL A 74 7.47 3.48 -9.36
CA VAL A 74 6.46 4.21 -10.11
C VAL A 74 5.10 3.82 -9.55
N VAL A 75 4.31 4.82 -9.15
CA VAL A 75 2.94 4.64 -8.69
C VAL A 75 2.00 5.13 -9.77
N ASP A 76 1.19 4.21 -10.30
CA ASP A 76 0.25 4.47 -11.38
C ASP A 76 -1.16 4.25 -10.85
N ILE A 77 -2.00 5.27 -10.95
CA ILE A 77 -3.39 5.20 -10.49
C ILE A 77 -4.28 5.32 -11.72
N ASP A 78 -5.03 4.25 -11.98
CA ASP A 78 -5.94 4.17 -13.13
C ASP A 78 -7.30 3.66 -12.66
N GLY A 79 -8.30 4.55 -12.66
CA GLY A 79 -9.62 4.22 -12.15
C GLY A 79 -9.58 3.84 -10.69
N ASP A 80 -10.00 2.62 -10.38
CA ASP A 80 -9.99 2.08 -9.01
C ASP A 80 -8.76 1.22 -8.68
N GLU A 81 -7.77 1.19 -9.57
CA GLU A 81 -6.54 0.43 -9.36
C GLU A 81 -5.35 1.32 -9.05
N ILE A 82 -4.50 0.83 -8.14
CA ILE A 82 -3.19 1.42 -7.88
C ILE A 82 -2.15 0.35 -8.21
N ILE A 83 -1.23 0.67 -9.10
CA ILE A 83 -0.15 -0.23 -9.49
C ILE A 83 1.17 0.41 -9.09
N VAL A 84 1.92 -0.29 -8.23
CA VAL A 84 3.25 0.17 -7.81
C VAL A 84 4.28 -0.76 -8.42
N THR A 85 5.14 -0.22 -9.27
CA THR A 85 6.22 -0.96 -9.91
C THR A 85 7.55 -0.54 -9.31
N THR A 86 8.18 -1.45 -8.61
CA THR A 86 9.52 -1.27 -8.04
C THR A 86 10.53 -2.05 -8.87
N LYS A 87 11.80 -1.98 -8.48
CA LYS A 87 12.84 -2.75 -9.15
C LYS A 87 12.54 -4.26 -9.16
N ASN A 88 12.09 -4.79 -8.03
CA ASN A 88 11.93 -6.25 -7.87
C ASN A 88 10.49 -6.73 -7.85
N SER A 89 9.52 -5.84 -7.69
CA SER A 89 8.14 -6.24 -7.43
C SER A 89 7.15 -5.35 -8.15
N ARG A 90 5.96 -5.88 -8.40
CA ARG A 90 4.83 -5.10 -8.89
C ARG A 90 3.61 -5.43 -8.04
N TYR A 91 3.02 -4.40 -7.43
CA TYR A 91 1.89 -4.51 -6.53
C TYR A 91 0.63 -4.02 -7.23
N HIS A 92 -0.42 -4.83 -7.22
CA HIS A 92 -1.74 -4.44 -7.72
C HIS A 92 -2.69 -4.31 -6.55
N PHE A 93 -3.19 -3.09 -6.35
CA PHE A 93 -4.17 -2.77 -5.32
C PHE A 93 -5.45 -2.29 -5.97
N LYS A 94 -6.58 -2.66 -5.38
CA LYS A 94 -7.88 -2.17 -5.81
C LYS A 94 -8.47 -1.26 -4.75
N MET A 95 -8.82 -0.04 -5.12
CA MET A 95 -9.50 0.89 -4.24
C MET A 95 -10.99 0.53 -4.19
N ASP A 96 -11.55 0.52 -2.98
CA ASP A 96 -12.96 0.26 -2.76
C ASP A 96 -13.39 0.97 -1.47
N ASP A 97 -14.13 2.05 -1.60
CA ASP A 97 -14.57 2.87 -0.48
C ASP A 97 -15.82 2.28 0.24
N SER A 98 -16.38 1.20 -0.29
CA SER A 98 -17.55 0.56 0.28
C SER A 98 -17.22 -0.56 1.29
N LEU A 99 -15.94 -0.93 1.43
CA LEU A 99 -15.54 -2.06 2.27
C LEU A 99 -15.71 -1.82 3.77
N PHE A 100 -15.61 -0.56 4.21
CA PHE A 100 -15.60 -0.22 5.61
C PHE A 100 -16.54 0.96 5.89
N SER A 101 -17.11 0.99 7.09
CA SER A 101 -17.86 2.16 7.57
C SER A 101 -16.90 3.32 7.84
N ASP A 102 -17.41 4.54 7.88
CA ASP A 102 -16.61 5.73 8.19
C ASP A 102 -15.92 5.60 9.54
N THR A 103 -16.57 5.01 10.52
CA THR A 103 -16.00 4.77 11.85
C THR A 103 -14.78 3.86 11.78
N VAL A 104 -14.86 2.79 11.00
CA VAL A 104 -13.73 1.85 10.81
C VAL A 104 -12.60 2.56 10.08
N ILE A 105 -12.90 3.33 9.04
CA ILE A 105 -11.89 4.09 8.29
C ILE A 105 -11.14 5.05 9.21
N GLU A 106 -11.84 5.80 10.04
CA GLU A 106 -11.22 6.70 11.04
C GLU A 106 -10.30 5.95 12.00
N TYR A 107 -10.75 4.78 12.46
CA TYR A 107 -9.96 3.92 13.33
C TYR A 107 -8.67 3.45 12.64
N LEU A 108 -8.76 3.02 11.39
CA LEU A 108 -7.59 2.57 10.60
C LEU A 108 -6.60 3.72 10.39
N ILE A 109 -7.10 4.90 10.05
CA ILE A 109 -6.25 6.09 9.85
C ILE A 109 -5.54 6.45 11.16
N ARG A 110 -6.25 6.44 12.27
CA ARG A 110 -5.68 6.75 13.60
C ARG A 110 -4.57 5.76 13.96
N ASN A 111 -4.80 4.47 13.74
CA ASN A 111 -3.78 3.45 13.99
C ASN A 111 -2.54 3.65 13.12
N ALA A 112 -2.74 4.00 11.85
CA ALA A 112 -1.64 4.28 10.94
C ALA A 112 -0.83 5.50 11.40
N GLU A 113 -1.51 6.57 11.84
CA GLU A 113 -0.86 7.78 12.36
C GLU A 113 -0.03 7.46 13.60
N LEU A 114 -0.56 6.67 14.53
CA LEU A 114 0.17 6.26 15.73
C LEU A 114 1.40 5.44 15.36
N TYR A 115 1.27 4.53 14.41
CA TYR A 115 2.38 3.72 13.94
C TYR A 115 3.47 4.60 13.34
N PHE A 116 3.11 5.53 12.45
CA PHE A 116 4.07 6.45 11.85
C PHE A 116 4.71 7.36 12.88
N GLY A 117 3.91 7.89 13.79
CA GLY A 117 4.41 8.73 14.85
C GLY A 117 5.51 8.07 15.68
N SER A 118 5.39 6.77 15.93
CA SER A 118 6.41 6.02 16.68
C SER A 118 7.62 5.62 15.83
N LYS A 119 7.45 5.43 14.52
CA LYS A 119 8.51 4.93 13.63
C LYS A 119 9.33 6.02 12.96
N MET A 120 8.76 7.20 12.78
CA MET A 120 9.40 8.30 12.06
C MET A 120 10.06 9.33 12.97
N ARG A 121 10.08 9.09 14.24
CA ARG A 121 10.76 9.95 15.21
C ARG A 121 12.20 9.55 15.41
#